data_799c5c9221f34da1adc090513ac505de
#
_entry.id   799c5c9221f34da1adc090513ac505de
#
_cell.length_a   1.000
_cell.length_b   1.000
_cell.length_c   1.000
_cell.angle_alpha   90.00
_cell.angle_beta   90.00
_cell.angle_gamma   90.00
#
_symmetry.space_group_name_H-M   'P 1'
#
loop_
_entity.id
_entity.type
_entity.pdbx_description
1 polymer ?
#
loop_
_entity_poly.entity_id
_entity_poly.type
_entity_poly.pdbx_seq_one_letter_code
_entity_poly.pdbx_strand_id
1 'polypeptide(L)'
;MDSLHVGLIKGRHPLPVDGYVWSSIVEDPLDIDALESEAQNWIADVVKYDLDNQIINNIYLYVTGLTTCTISFLKAWEQKGYTLADNLVLMHHDRETDNYVEQQWKF
;
A
#
# COMPACT_ATOMS: atom_id res chain seq x y z
N MET A 1 0.20 -17.11 5.43
CA MET A 1 0.30 -15.72 5.95
C MET A 1 -1.09 -15.09 5.92
N ASP A 2 -1.55 -14.59 7.06
CA ASP A 2 -2.91 -14.05 7.14
C ASP A 2 -3.00 -12.57 6.81
N SER A 3 -1.92 -11.82 7.07
CA SER A 3 -1.92 -10.38 6.83
C SER A 3 -0.53 -9.86 6.52
N LEU A 4 -0.49 -8.72 5.83
CA LEU A 4 0.72 -7.99 5.51
C LEU A 4 0.49 -6.53 5.85
N HIS A 5 1.40 -5.92 6.60
CA HIS A 5 1.36 -4.52 6.97
C HIS A 5 2.35 -3.74 6.12
N VAL A 6 1.86 -2.76 5.38
CA VAL A 6 2.65 -2.02 4.39
C VAL A 6 2.42 -0.52 4.55
N GLY A 7 3.51 0.24 4.54
CA GLY A 7 3.43 1.70 4.47
C GLY A 7 3.33 2.17 3.03
N LEU A 8 2.57 3.24 2.79
CA LEU A 8 2.45 3.79 1.44
C LEU A 8 3.79 4.40 0.99
N ILE A 9 4.31 5.34 1.76
CA ILE A 9 5.57 6.01 1.46
C ILE A 9 6.43 6.03 2.72
N LYS A 10 7.71 5.69 2.56
CA LYS A 10 8.67 5.79 3.66
C LYS A 10 8.89 7.26 4.03
N GLY A 11 8.62 7.60 5.29
CA GLY A 11 8.74 8.95 5.79
C GLY A 11 9.76 9.08 6.92
N ARG A 12 9.71 10.21 7.64
CA ARG A 12 10.62 10.49 8.75
C ARG A 12 10.37 9.60 9.96
N HIS A 13 9.10 9.24 10.18
CA HIS A 13 8.71 8.45 11.33
C HIS A 13 8.54 7.00 10.91
N PRO A 14 9.13 6.06 11.65
CA PRO A 14 8.94 4.65 11.35
C PRO A 14 7.49 4.24 11.62
N LEU A 15 6.98 3.35 10.77
CA LEU A 15 5.66 2.77 10.91
C LEU A 15 5.81 1.29 11.31
N PRO A 16 4.78 0.71 11.95
CA PRO A 16 4.81 -0.72 12.31
C PRO A 16 4.49 -1.58 11.09
N VAL A 17 5.37 -1.54 10.08
CA VAL A 17 5.12 -2.17 8.78
C VAL A 17 6.28 -3.07 8.37
N ASP A 18 5.98 -4.00 7.45
CA ASP A 18 6.97 -4.94 6.91
C ASP A 18 7.76 -4.35 5.74
N GLY A 19 7.22 -3.31 5.11
CA GLY A 19 7.87 -2.63 3.99
C GLY A 19 7.03 -1.47 3.50
N TYR A 20 7.44 -0.87 2.38
CA TYR A 20 6.79 0.31 1.79
C TYR A 20 6.58 0.12 0.30
N VAL A 21 5.47 0.63 -0.22
CA VAL A 21 5.23 0.67 -1.66
C VAL A 21 6.26 1.57 -2.33
N TRP A 22 6.41 2.79 -1.79
CA TRP A 22 7.48 3.71 -2.20
C TRP A 22 8.51 3.81 -1.07
N SER A 23 9.62 3.09 -1.22
CA SER A 23 10.67 3.02 -0.21
C SER A 23 11.71 4.11 -0.34
N SER A 24 11.61 4.93 -1.38
CA SER A 24 12.49 6.06 -1.63
C SER A 24 11.69 7.31 -2.00
N ILE A 25 12.39 8.43 -2.21
CA ILE A 25 11.76 9.70 -2.52
C ILE A 25 10.99 9.61 -3.85
N VAL A 26 9.76 10.12 -3.83
CA VAL A 26 8.97 10.31 -5.06
C VAL A 26 9.42 11.65 -5.66
N GLU A 27 10.14 11.58 -6.78
CA GLU A 27 10.74 12.77 -7.39
C GLU A 27 9.70 13.70 -8.00
N ASP A 28 8.71 13.13 -8.71
CA ASP A 28 7.65 13.91 -9.33
C ASP A 28 6.28 13.33 -8.91
N PRO A 29 5.61 13.97 -7.93
CA PRO A 29 4.31 13.49 -7.45
C PRO A 29 3.17 13.69 -8.44
N LEU A 30 3.42 14.34 -9.57
CA LEU A 30 2.40 14.55 -10.62
C LEU A 30 2.66 13.70 -11.86
N ASP A 31 3.69 12.87 -11.87
CA ASP A 31 3.91 11.88 -12.94
C ASP A 31 3.02 10.66 -12.68
N ILE A 32 1.75 10.80 -13.02
CA ILE A 32 0.72 9.83 -12.68
C ILE A 32 0.99 8.47 -13.32
N ASP A 33 1.42 8.45 -14.58
CA ASP A 33 1.71 7.19 -15.27
C ASP A 33 2.81 6.40 -14.56
N ALA A 34 3.86 7.09 -14.13
CA ALA A 34 4.95 6.45 -13.40
C ALA A 34 4.48 5.91 -12.05
N LEU A 35 3.69 6.71 -11.31
CA LEU A 35 3.18 6.29 -10.00
C LEU A 35 2.27 5.07 -10.12
N GLU A 36 1.37 5.05 -11.11
CA GLU A 36 0.48 3.92 -11.32
C GLU A 36 1.26 2.66 -11.72
N SER A 37 2.26 2.79 -12.60
CA SER A 37 3.12 1.67 -12.98
C SER A 37 3.91 1.12 -11.79
N GLU A 38 4.46 2.01 -10.97
CA GLU A 38 5.23 1.61 -9.78
C GLU A 38 4.37 0.86 -8.78
N ALA A 39 3.12 1.30 -8.57
CA ALA A 39 2.19 0.60 -7.68
C ALA A 39 1.85 -0.79 -8.20
N GLN A 40 1.58 -0.93 -9.51
CA GLN A 40 1.31 -2.22 -10.13
C GLN A 40 2.52 -3.15 -10.02
N ASN A 41 3.72 -2.62 -10.26
CA ASN A 41 4.95 -3.40 -10.17
C ASN A 41 5.19 -3.88 -8.74
N TRP A 42 4.88 -3.04 -7.74
CA TRP A 42 5.02 -3.43 -6.34
C TRP A 42 4.14 -4.65 -6.02
N ILE A 43 2.86 -4.62 -6.45
CA ILE A 43 1.95 -5.75 -6.24
C ILE A 43 2.52 -7.02 -6.90
N ALA A 44 2.94 -6.91 -8.15
CA ALA A 44 3.49 -8.04 -8.89
C ALA A 44 4.75 -8.59 -8.22
N ASP A 45 5.63 -7.71 -7.74
CA ASP A 45 6.88 -8.12 -7.09
C ASP A 45 6.62 -8.82 -5.76
N VAL A 46 5.68 -8.33 -4.96
CA VAL A 46 5.33 -8.98 -3.70
C VAL A 46 4.77 -10.38 -3.96
N VAL A 47 3.86 -10.51 -4.90
CA VAL A 47 3.29 -11.82 -5.25
C VAL A 47 4.37 -12.78 -5.73
N LYS A 48 5.28 -12.31 -6.58
CA LYS A 48 6.28 -13.17 -7.20
C LYS A 48 7.40 -13.56 -6.24
N TYR A 49 7.90 -12.59 -5.45
CA TYR A 49 9.13 -12.78 -4.69
C TYR A 49 8.89 -13.03 -3.20
N ASP A 50 7.83 -12.48 -2.62
CA ASP A 50 7.61 -12.56 -1.18
C ASP A 50 6.55 -13.57 -0.78
N LEU A 51 5.49 -13.71 -1.59
CA LEU A 51 4.36 -14.57 -1.26
C LEU A 51 4.32 -15.87 -2.05
N ASP A 52 5.24 -16.06 -2.99
CA ASP A 52 5.29 -17.26 -3.85
C ASP A 52 3.93 -17.57 -4.47
N ASN A 53 3.27 -16.52 -4.98
CA ASN A 53 1.93 -16.55 -5.60
C ASN A 53 0.80 -16.98 -4.66
N GLN A 54 1.04 -16.95 -3.34
CA GLN A 54 -0.01 -17.20 -2.36
C GLN A 54 -0.78 -15.92 -2.07
N ILE A 55 -2.11 -16.03 -2.01
CA ILE A 55 -2.97 -14.91 -1.65
C ILE A 55 -3.12 -14.88 -0.14
N ILE A 56 -2.93 -13.71 0.46
CA ILE A 56 -3.13 -13.49 1.89
C ILE A 56 -4.55 -12.97 2.15
N ASN A 57 -5.01 -13.02 3.41
CA ASN A 57 -6.36 -12.57 3.73
C ASN A 57 -6.48 -11.05 3.68
N ASN A 58 -5.56 -10.34 4.33
CA ASN A 58 -5.67 -8.89 4.46
C ASN A 58 -4.34 -8.20 4.19
N ILE A 59 -4.40 -7.09 3.46
CA ILE A 59 -3.34 -6.09 3.42
C ILE A 59 -3.79 -4.89 4.24
N TYR A 60 -2.93 -4.45 5.16
CA TYR A 60 -3.11 -3.22 5.93
C TYR A 60 -2.17 -2.17 5.38
N LEU A 61 -2.74 -1.20 4.65
CA LEU A 61 -1.98 -0.12 4.03
C LEU A 61 -2.02 1.11 4.93
N TYR A 62 -0.86 1.50 5.45
CA TYR A 62 -0.73 2.69 6.30
C TYR A 62 -0.60 3.90 5.38
N VAL A 63 -1.69 4.67 5.29
CA VAL A 63 -1.80 5.80 4.36
C VAL A 63 -1.02 6.99 4.88
N THR A 64 0.05 7.34 4.18
CA THR A 64 0.93 8.45 4.51
C THR A 64 1.39 9.14 3.24
N GLY A 65 1.64 10.45 3.35
CA GLY A 65 2.27 11.21 2.27
C GLY A 65 1.31 11.68 1.19
N LEU A 66 1.71 11.49 -0.06
CA LEU A 66 1.10 12.17 -1.20
C LEU A 66 -0.22 11.55 -1.65
N THR A 67 -1.23 12.40 -1.89
CA THR A 67 -2.54 11.96 -2.39
C THR A 67 -2.44 11.21 -3.72
N THR A 68 -1.58 11.66 -4.62
CA THR A 68 -1.39 10.99 -5.92
C THR A 68 -0.88 9.56 -5.76
N CYS A 69 -0.03 9.31 -4.77
CA CYS A 69 0.43 7.95 -4.47
C CYS A 69 -0.71 7.08 -3.93
N THR A 70 -1.53 7.63 -3.04
CA THR A 70 -2.70 6.90 -2.51
C THR A 70 -3.64 6.49 -3.65
N ILE A 71 -4.00 7.42 -4.50
CA ILE A 71 -4.91 7.16 -5.62
C ILE A 71 -4.28 6.14 -6.59
N SER A 72 -3.00 6.30 -6.90
CA SER A 72 -2.29 5.37 -7.80
C SER A 72 -2.26 3.95 -7.25
N PHE A 73 -2.05 3.81 -5.95
CA PHE A 73 -2.11 2.49 -5.31
C PHE A 73 -3.52 1.90 -5.39
N LEU A 74 -4.56 2.68 -5.11
CA LEU A 74 -5.93 2.18 -5.16
C LEU A 74 -6.33 1.76 -6.57
N LYS A 75 -5.90 2.48 -7.59
CA LYS A 75 -6.13 2.08 -8.98
C LYS A 75 -5.43 0.76 -9.31
N ALA A 76 -4.19 0.62 -8.88
CA ALA A 76 -3.44 -0.63 -9.05
C ALA A 76 -4.13 -1.78 -8.32
N TRP A 77 -4.64 -1.51 -7.12
CA TRP A 77 -5.36 -2.50 -6.33
C TRP A 77 -6.62 -2.99 -7.06
N GLU A 78 -7.39 -2.09 -7.66
CA GLU A 78 -8.59 -2.47 -8.42
C GLU A 78 -8.25 -3.36 -9.60
N GLN A 79 -7.06 -3.19 -10.19
CA GLN A 79 -6.64 -3.95 -11.36
C GLN A 79 -5.97 -5.28 -11.01
N LYS A 80 -5.13 -5.30 -9.97
CA LYS A 80 -4.26 -6.44 -9.67
C LYS A 80 -4.29 -6.91 -8.22
N GLY A 81 -4.98 -6.20 -7.33
CA GLY A 81 -4.97 -6.51 -5.90
C GLY A 81 -5.44 -7.92 -5.60
N TYR A 82 -6.33 -8.47 -6.42
CA TYR A 82 -6.85 -9.83 -6.25
C TYR A 82 -5.74 -10.89 -6.32
N THR A 83 -4.60 -10.57 -6.92
CA THR A 83 -3.47 -11.50 -6.97
C THR A 83 -2.66 -11.50 -5.67
N LEU A 84 -2.85 -10.50 -4.84
CA LEU A 84 -2.08 -10.29 -3.61
C LEU A 84 -2.87 -10.67 -2.35
N ALA A 85 -4.10 -10.21 -2.25
CA ALA A 85 -4.89 -10.43 -1.04
C ALA A 85 -6.39 -10.37 -1.31
N ASP A 86 -7.17 -10.95 -0.39
CA ASP A 86 -8.63 -10.91 -0.47
C ASP A 86 -9.20 -9.55 -0.08
N ASN A 87 -8.55 -8.86 0.86
CA ASN A 87 -9.06 -7.60 1.42
C ASN A 87 -7.95 -6.56 1.53
N LEU A 88 -8.34 -5.30 1.34
CA LEU A 88 -7.48 -4.15 1.59
C LEU A 88 -8.10 -3.31 2.70
N VAL A 89 -7.31 -2.99 3.71
CA VAL A 89 -7.70 -2.12 4.82
C VAL A 89 -6.77 -0.92 4.83
N LEU A 90 -7.35 0.28 4.76
CA LEU A 90 -6.58 1.51 4.86
C LEU A 90 -6.45 1.90 6.33
N MET A 91 -5.23 2.17 6.76
CA MET A 91 -4.91 2.55 8.14
C MET A 91 -4.64 4.04 8.19
N HIS A 92 -5.53 4.80 8.81
CA HIS A 92 -5.43 6.25 8.94
C HIS A 92 -4.95 6.64 10.33
N HIS A 93 -3.89 7.43 10.42
CA HIS A 93 -3.38 7.88 11.71
C HIS A 93 -4.26 8.99 12.28
N ASP A 94 -4.70 8.80 13.52
CA ASP A 94 -5.42 9.82 14.29
C ASP A 94 -4.42 10.49 15.23
N ARG A 95 -4.15 11.78 14.98
CA ARG A 95 -3.17 12.56 15.76
C ARG A 95 -3.58 12.77 17.20
N GLU A 96 -4.88 12.86 17.47
CA GLU A 96 -5.39 13.11 18.81
C GLU A 96 -5.16 11.94 19.75
N THR A 97 -5.40 10.73 19.25
CA THR A 97 -5.28 9.52 20.06
C THR A 97 -3.98 8.77 19.84
N ASP A 98 -3.21 9.16 18.81
CA ASP A 98 -2.00 8.46 18.35
C ASP A 98 -2.27 6.99 17.99
N ASN A 99 -3.48 6.72 17.49
CA ASN A 99 -3.90 5.40 17.04
C ASN A 99 -4.25 5.44 15.57
N TYR A 100 -4.52 4.26 15.00
CA TYR A 100 -4.92 4.13 13.61
C TYR A 100 -6.40 3.78 13.53
N VAL A 101 -7.11 4.41 12.59
CA VAL A 101 -8.50 4.13 12.27
C VAL A 101 -8.54 3.32 10.99
N GLU A 102 -9.22 2.18 11.03
CA GLU A 102 -9.31 1.27 9.89
C GLU A 102 -10.46 1.67 8.97
N GLN A 103 -10.20 1.64 7.68
CA GLN A 103 -11.22 1.83 6.65
C GLN A 103 -11.08 0.72 5.63
N GLN A 104 -12.08 -0.14 5.50
CA GLN A 104 -12.07 -1.18 4.48
C GLN A 104 -12.29 -0.60 3.10
N TRP A 105 -11.43 -1.00 2.17
CA TRP A 105 -11.60 -0.65 0.76
C TRP A 105 -12.40 -1.76 0.08
N LYS A 106 -13.57 -1.41 -0.44
CA LYS A 106 -14.46 -2.36 -1.12
C LYS A 106 -14.72 -1.87 -2.54
N PHE A 107 -14.81 -2.82 -3.43
CA PHE A 107 -15.17 -2.52 -4.82
C PHE A 107 -16.65 -2.20 -4.94
#